data_128525c738e496cffbdccf2a05a1f066
#
_entry.id   128525c738e496cffbdccf2a05a1f066
#
_cell.length_a   1.000
_cell.length_b   1.000
_cell.length_c   1.000
_cell.angle_alpha   90.00
_cell.angle_beta   90.00
_cell.angle_gamma   90.00
#
_symmetry.space_group_name_H-M   'P 1'
#
loop_
_entity.id
_entity.type
_entity.pdbx_description
1 polymer ?
#
loop_
_entity_poly.entity_id
_entity_poly.type
_entity_poly.pdbx_seq_one_letter_code
_entity_poly.pdbx_strand_id
1 'polypeptide(L)'
;MQHVVSVQFFTSDKEVIDEVQKFKPDIIFCPYLKRYIPKEIFLKTTTFILHPGIRGDRGHNALDHAIKENKKEWGVVILKANEEFDGGNIYAEVRFEMRETYKASIYRNEVADAASKAVKILLENLNDKEYKPTPQLKTPIHAYLTQKDRAIDWQRDTTKEIIKKIHVSDSYPGVKDEFLGVECYLFGAHEEETLLGEPKEIIAKRDGAICVGTIDGALWISHMLEVGRFKLPSTYVLKDKIKGVKEIRIPLISEVAEKTFHEISSKIIGNIGYVYFNFHNGAMHSEQCIRLKYAFEYLKESCKVVVLMGGADFFSNGIHLNILEDSKKQGEDGWSNINAMNDVVKSILFADDVITVASLGKNAGAGGVFLALACDYVVAREGVVLNPHYKTLGLSGSEYHTYTLEKRLGKEKADELLAKCLPISIRRAFQIGMVDKVYEDKNYFKSLNEFAQSLIEDEDKYSDFLYEKEEYLSQNIDMIEQKKEQELKIMYPEFWDEDSLFHKLRYEFVYKVCSLKTPQRLKSYQYDGLPAEGNLALA
;
A
#
# COMPACT_ATOMS: atom_id res chain seq x y z
N MET A 1 15.70 -23.92 -7.74
CA MET A 1 16.55 -23.34 -8.81
C MET A 1 16.74 -21.86 -8.54
N GLN A 2 17.96 -21.36 -8.67
CA GLN A 2 18.21 -19.93 -8.63
C GLN A 2 17.88 -19.34 -10.01
N HIS A 3 16.99 -18.34 -10.05
CA HIS A 3 16.67 -17.63 -11.27
C HIS A 3 17.43 -16.30 -11.33
N VAL A 4 17.99 -15.97 -12.49
CA VAL A 4 18.50 -14.64 -12.78
C VAL A 4 17.32 -13.82 -13.32
N VAL A 5 17.00 -12.71 -12.66
CA VAL A 5 15.86 -11.87 -13.00
C VAL A 5 16.36 -10.52 -13.53
N SER A 6 15.76 -10.03 -14.60
CA SER A 6 15.93 -8.66 -15.07
C SER A 6 14.56 -8.01 -15.28
N VAL A 7 14.43 -6.79 -14.81
CA VAL A 7 13.22 -5.99 -15.05
C VAL A 7 13.53 -4.95 -16.10
N GLN A 8 12.66 -4.81 -17.09
CA GLN A 8 12.74 -3.79 -18.12
C GLN A 8 11.44 -2.98 -18.19
N PHE A 9 11.55 -1.66 -18.06
CA PHE A 9 10.41 -0.77 -18.31
C PHE A 9 10.15 -0.66 -19.81
N PHE A 10 8.90 -0.68 -20.19
CA PHE A 10 8.53 -0.54 -21.60
C PHE A 10 8.59 0.94 -22.00
N THR A 11 9.70 1.35 -22.56
CA THR A 11 9.97 2.73 -23.02
C THR A 11 9.67 2.89 -24.52
N SER A 12 10.23 2.03 -25.36
CA SER A 12 9.98 1.93 -26.79
C SER A 12 10.14 0.50 -27.26
N ASP A 13 9.53 0.15 -28.40
CA ASP A 13 9.65 -1.19 -29.01
C ASP A 13 11.11 -1.55 -29.26
N LYS A 14 11.89 -0.61 -29.81
CA LYS A 14 13.31 -0.82 -30.12
C LYS A 14 14.11 -1.16 -28.85
N GLU A 15 13.98 -0.34 -27.80
CA GLU A 15 14.75 -0.53 -26.57
C GLU A 15 14.41 -1.87 -25.89
N VAL A 16 13.13 -2.25 -25.87
CA VAL A 16 12.71 -3.53 -25.27
C VAL A 16 13.23 -4.71 -26.11
N ILE A 17 13.19 -4.62 -27.43
CA ILE A 17 13.74 -5.66 -28.31
C ILE A 17 15.25 -5.79 -28.08
N ASP A 18 16.00 -4.67 -28.04
CA ASP A 18 17.45 -4.66 -27.83
C ASP A 18 17.83 -5.29 -26.47
N GLU A 19 17.10 -4.94 -25.38
CA GLU A 19 17.36 -5.51 -24.06
C GLU A 19 16.99 -7.00 -23.97
N VAL A 20 15.92 -7.45 -24.62
CA VAL A 20 15.59 -8.89 -24.71
C VAL A 20 16.66 -9.66 -25.46
N GLN A 21 17.17 -9.12 -26.56
CA GLN A 21 18.24 -9.75 -27.33
C GLN A 21 19.58 -9.83 -26.56
N LYS A 22 19.85 -8.81 -25.75
CA LYS A 22 21.05 -8.75 -24.90
C LYS A 22 20.97 -9.70 -23.71
N PHE A 23 19.84 -9.71 -22.97
CA PHE A 23 19.66 -10.54 -21.78
C PHE A 23 19.39 -12.00 -22.12
N LYS A 24 18.74 -12.29 -23.27
CA LYS A 24 18.35 -13.62 -23.76
C LYS A 24 17.57 -14.44 -22.71
N PRO A 25 16.42 -13.94 -22.24
CA PRO A 25 15.63 -14.65 -21.23
C PRO A 25 15.03 -15.94 -21.79
N ASP A 26 14.92 -16.97 -20.94
CA ASP A 26 14.15 -18.19 -21.25
C ASP A 26 12.64 -17.88 -21.30
N ILE A 27 12.19 -17.00 -20.42
CA ILE A 27 10.76 -16.62 -20.26
C ILE A 27 10.65 -15.13 -19.99
N ILE A 28 9.62 -14.51 -20.57
CA ILE A 28 9.24 -13.13 -20.31
C ILE A 28 7.86 -13.09 -19.63
N PHE A 29 7.74 -12.34 -18.53
CA PHE A 29 6.48 -12.01 -17.90
C PHE A 29 6.13 -10.55 -18.12
N CYS A 30 4.89 -10.30 -18.52
CA CYS A 30 4.35 -8.95 -18.72
C CYS A 30 3.20 -8.70 -17.72
N PRO A 31 3.50 -8.29 -16.47
CA PRO A 31 2.48 -7.96 -15.51
C PRO A 31 1.89 -6.58 -15.84
N TYR A 32 0.56 -6.50 -15.98
CA TYR A 32 -0.19 -5.23 -16.14
C TYR A 32 0.27 -4.34 -17.30
N LEU A 33 0.80 -4.92 -18.37
CA LEU A 33 1.28 -4.19 -19.53
C LEU A 33 0.09 -3.58 -20.30
N LYS A 34 0.14 -2.26 -20.54
CA LYS A 34 -0.90 -1.51 -21.29
C LYS A 34 -0.58 -1.39 -22.79
N ARG A 35 0.64 -1.78 -23.20
CA ARG A 35 1.13 -1.69 -24.59
C ARG A 35 1.16 -3.06 -25.23
N TYR A 36 1.07 -3.06 -26.55
CA TYR A 36 1.23 -4.27 -27.34
C TYR A 36 2.69 -4.74 -27.30
N ILE A 37 2.91 -6.04 -27.14
CA ILE A 37 4.26 -6.62 -27.14
C ILE A 37 4.70 -6.78 -28.59
N PRO A 38 5.91 -6.29 -29.01
CA PRO A 38 6.41 -6.48 -30.35
C PRO A 38 6.44 -7.95 -30.79
N LYS A 39 6.04 -8.22 -32.03
CA LYS A 39 6.01 -9.58 -32.59
C LYS A 39 7.37 -10.27 -32.55
N GLU A 40 8.44 -9.49 -32.76
CA GLU A 40 9.82 -9.92 -32.71
C GLU A 40 10.21 -10.54 -31.37
N ILE A 41 9.51 -10.18 -30.29
CA ILE A 41 9.73 -10.72 -28.95
C ILE A 41 8.97 -12.04 -28.79
N PHE A 42 7.62 -12.02 -28.86
CA PHE A 42 6.84 -13.22 -28.51
C PHE A 42 6.92 -14.36 -29.54
N LEU A 43 7.35 -14.09 -30.76
CA LEU A 43 7.61 -15.14 -31.74
C LEU A 43 8.94 -15.87 -31.48
N LYS A 44 9.92 -15.24 -30.82
CA LYS A 44 11.25 -15.80 -30.54
C LYS A 44 11.42 -16.27 -29.10
N THR A 45 10.76 -15.62 -28.14
CA THR A 45 10.89 -15.91 -26.73
C THR A 45 9.53 -16.17 -26.12
N THR A 46 9.40 -17.22 -25.34
CA THR A 46 8.15 -17.55 -24.64
C THR A 46 7.75 -16.39 -23.73
N THR A 47 6.63 -15.75 -24.05
CA THR A 47 6.16 -14.55 -23.39
C THR A 47 4.77 -14.78 -22.81
N PHE A 48 4.59 -14.47 -21.54
CA PHE A 48 3.35 -14.59 -20.80
C PHE A 48 2.82 -13.22 -20.40
N ILE A 49 1.52 -13.03 -20.60
CA ILE A 49 0.74 -11.87 -20.16
C ILE A 49 -0.02 -12.26 -18.91
N LEU A 50 0.12 -11.47 -17.85
CA LEU A 50 -0.69 -11.58 -16.65
C LEU A 50 -1.87 -10.63 -16.80
N HIS A 51 -3.04 -11.19 -17.06
CA HIS A 51 -4.28 -10.46 -17.29
C HIS A 51 -5.17 -10.51 -16.04
N PRO A 52 -5.62 -9.37 -15.49
CA PRO A 52 -6.47 -9.31 -14.30
C PRO A 52 -7.94 -9.57 -14.66
N GLY A 53 -8.21 -10.75 -15.22
CA GLY A 53 -9.51 -11.20 -15.68
C GLY A 53 -9.64 -12.73 -15.58
N ILE A 54 -10.82 -13.24 -15.82
CA ILE A 54 -11.12 -14.69 -15.89
C ILE A 54 -11.06 -15.17 -17.34
N ARG A 55 -11.08 -16.49 -17.54
CA ARG A 55 -11.23 -17.06 -18.88
C ARG A 55 -12.47 -16.50 -19.58
N GLY A 56 -12.27 -15.92 -20.75
CA GLY A 56 -13.31 -15.25 -21.52
C GLY A 56 -13.33 -13.73 -21.34
N ASP A 57 -12.65 -13.18 -20.33
CA ASP A 57 -12.45 -11.74 -20.24
C ASP A 57 -11.32 -11.31 -21.17
N ARG A 58 -11.60 -10.28 -22.01
CA ARG A 58 -10.65 -9.77 -23.00
C ARG A 58 -10.84 -8.28 -23.17
N GLY A 59 -9.75 -7.55 -23.20
CA GLY A 59 -9.78 -6.12 -23.53
C GLY A 59 -9.52 -5.19 -22.37
N HIS A 60 -9.95 -3.94 -22.55
CA HIS A 60 -9.66 -2.86 -21.62
C HIS A 60 -10.58 -2.85 -20.40
N ASN A 61 -10.08 -2.29 -19.29
CA ASN A 61 -10.92 -2.06 -18.11
C ASN A 61 -11.56 -3.33 -17.50
N ALA A 62 -10.90 -4.48 -17.57
CA ALA A 62 -11.41 -5.77 -17.08
C ALA A 62 -12.03 -5.66 -15.68
N LEU A 63 -11.28 -5.16 -14.70
CA LEU A 63 -11.79 -5.03 -13.33
C LEU A 63 -12.85 -3.92 -13.19
N ASP A 64 -12.78 -2.83 -13.99
CA ASP A 64 -13.84 -1.80 -14.04
C ASP A 64 -15.18 -2.43 -14.45
N HIS A 65 -15.19 -3.26 -15.49
CA HIS A 65 -16.39 -3.99 -15.93
C HIS A 65 -16.89 -4.96 -14.86
N ALA A 66 -16.00 -5.74 -14.25
CA ALA A 66 -16.35 -6.67 -13.19
C ALA A 66 -17.06 -5.98 -12.00
N ILE A 67 -16.52 -4.85 -11.51
CA ILE A 67 -17.12 -4.08 -10.41
C ILE A 67 -18.45 -3.45 -10.87
N LYS A 68 -18.49 -2.86 -12.07
CA LYS A 68 -19.70 -2.26 -12.63
C LYS A 68 -20.87 -3.27 -12.72
N GLU A 69 -20.56 -4.50 -13.10
CA GLU A 69 -21.51 -5.60 -13.25
C GLU A 69 -21.81 -6.36 -11.94
N ASN A 70 -21.24 -5.93 -10.81
CA ASN A 70 -21.38 -6.61 -9.49
C ASN A 70 -20.98 -8.10 -9.52
N LYS A 71 -19.93 -8.45 -10.26
CA LYS A 71 -19.41 -9.81 -10.23
C LYS A 71 -19.04 -10.20 -8.80
N LYS A 72 -19.50 -11.35 -8.34
CA LYS A 72 -19.19 -11.85 -6.99
C LYS A 72 -17.87 -12.62 -6.94
N GLU A 73 -17.41 -13.09 -8.10
CA GLU A 73 -16.13 -13.78 -8.29
C GLU A 73 -15.40 -13.17 -9.48
N TRP A 74 -14.08 -13.06 -9.37
CA TRP A 74 -13.19 -12.61 -10.43
C TRP A 74 -11.90 -13.42 -10.41
N GLY A 75 -10.88 -13.01 -11.16
CA GLY A 75 -9.65 -13.79 -11.20
C GLY A 75 -8.50 -13.14 -11.95
N VAL A 76 -7.42 -13.89 -12.02
CA VAL A 76 -6.24 -13.61 -12.84
C VAL A 76 -5.96 -14.80 -13.71
N VAL A 77 -5.72 -14.57 -15.00
CA VAL A 77 -5.21 -15.58 -15.93
C VAL A 77 -3.80 -15.22 -16.39
N ILE A 78 -2.97 -16.23 -16.58
CA ILE A 78 -1.69 -16.10 -17.29
C ILE A 78 -1.84 -16.77 -18.64
N LEU A 79 -1.74 -15.98 -19.70
CA LEU A 79 -1.87 -16.44 -21.07
C LEU A 79 -0.59 -16.21 -21.88
N LYS A 80 -0.32 -17.11 -22.81
CA LYS A 80 0.82 -16.98 -23.72
C LYS A 80 0.51 -15.89 -24.76
N ALA A 81 1.43 -14.96 -24.94
CA ALA A 81 1.28 -13.90 -25.92
C ALA A 81 1.17 -14.45 -27.34
N ASN A 82 0.24 -13.91 -28.11
CA ASN A 82 0.03 -14.18 -29.52
C ASN A 82 -0.43 -12.91 -30.26
N GLU A 83 -0.89 -13.01 -31.49
CA GLU A 83 -1.34 -11.87 -32.30
C GLU A 83 -2.70 -11.32 -31.88
N GLU A 84 -3.50 -12.07 -31.10
CA GLU A 84 -4.82 -11.64 -30.63
C GLU A 84 -4.69 -10.97 -29.26
N PHE A 85 -5.40 -9.84 -29.06
CA PHE A 85 -5.46 -9.15 -27.77
C PHE A 85 -6.11 -10.06 -26.72
N ASP A 86 -5.37 -10.40 -25.66
CA ASP A 86 -5.77 -11.35 -24.59
C ASP A 86 -6.35 -12.68 -25.09
N GLY A 87 -5.93 -13.11 -26.30
CA GLY A 87 -6.49 -14.27 -26.99
C GLY A 87 -5.66 -15.55 -26.91
N GLY A 88 -4.51 -15.53 -26.25
CA GLY A 88 -3.61 -16.67 -26.16
C GLY A 88 -4.11 -17.78 -25.23
N ASN A 89 -3.53 -18.98 -25.35
CA ASN A 89 -3.85 -20.08 -24.46
C ASN A 89 -3.49 -19.76 -22.99
N ILE A 90 -4.34 -20.17 -22.06
CA ILE A 90 -4.21 -19.93 -20.61
C ILE A 90 -3.37 -21.06 -20.01
N TYR A 91 -2.33 -20.68 -19.31
CA TYR A 91 -1.39 -21.57 -18.59
C TYR A 91 -1.63 -21.62 -17.09
N ALA A 92 -2.28 -20.61 -16.53
CA ALA A 92 -2.71 -20.60 -15.13
C ALA A 92 -3.96 -19.71 -14.99
N GLU A 93 -4.88 -20.09 -14.09
CA GLU A 93 -6.03 -19.29 -13.67
C GLU A 93 -6.18 -19.42 -12.17
N VAL A 94 -6.35 -18.27 -11.49
CA VAL A 94 -6.66 -18.20 -10.06
C VAL A 94 -7.84 -17.29 -9.86
N ARG A 95 -8.88 -17.78 -9.19
CA ARG A 95 -10.11 -17.03 -8.88
C ARG A 95 -10.13 -16.58 -7.43
N PHE A 96 -10.87 -15.50 -7.17
CA PHE A 96 -11.09 -14.93 -5.85
C PHE A 96 -12.49 -14.32 -5.72
N GLU A 97 -12.98 -14.23 -4.49
CA GLU A 97 -14.23 -13.51 -4.19
C GLU A 97 -14.01 -12.00 -4.26
N MET A 98 -14.94 -11.29 -4.89
CA MET A 98 -14.90 -9.84 -5.05
C MET A 98 -15.41 -9.15 -3.79
N ARG A 99 -14.55 -8.34 -3.14
CA ARG A 99 -14.97 -7.42 -2.09
C ARG A 99 -15.71 -6.21 -2.66
N GLU A 100 -16.67 -5.69 -1.91
CA GLU A 100 -17.31 -4.40 -2.23
C GLU A 100 -16.40 -3.25 -1.75
N THR A 101 -15.47 -2.84 -2.61
CA THR A 101 -14.48 -1.79 -2.32
C THR A 101 -14.01 -1.13 -3.63
N TYR A 102 -13.15 -0.14 -3.51
CA TYR A 102 -12.62 0.55 -4.69
C TYR A 102 -11.59 -0.31 -5.46
N LYS A 103 -11.54 -0.10 -6.76
CA LYS A 103 -10.76 -0.87 -7.72
C LYS A 103 -9.29 -1.06 -7.33
N ALA A 104 -8.63 0.02 -6.87
CA ALA A 104 -7.22 -0.07 -6.52
C ALA A 104 -6.96 -0.98 -5.31
N SER A 105 -7.91 -1.09 -4.37
CA SER A 105 -7.82 -2.03 -3.25
C SER A 105 -7.85 -3.47 -3.73
N ILE A 106 -8.76 -3.81 -4.68
CA ILE A 106 -8.82 -5.14 -5.28
C ILE A 106 -7.53 -5.48 -6.03
N TYR A 107 -6.97 -4.52 -6.79
CA TYR A 107 -5.68 -4.72 -7.46
C TYR A 107 -4.53 -5.00 -6.50
N ARG A 108 -4.47 -4.27 -5.37
CA ARG A 108 -3.39 -4.38 -4.39
C ARG A 108 -3.48 -5.64 -3.52
N ASN A 109 -4.65 -6.19 -3.38
CA ASN A 109 -4.92 -7.35 -2.53
C ASN A 109 -5.23 -8.59 -3.38
N GLU A 110 -6.47 -8.80 -3.75
CA GLU A 110 -6.94 -10.04 -4.38
C GLU A 110 -6.23 -10.34 -5.69
N VAL A 111 -6.09 -9.34 -6.56
CA VAL A 111 -5.41 -9.50 -7.86
C VAL A 111 -3.91 -9.78 -7.67
N ALA A 112 -3.23 -9.08 -6.76
CA ALA A 112 -1.81 -9.29 -6.50
C ALA A 112 -1.54 -10.68 -5.89
N ASP A 113 -2.36 -11.12 -4.93
CA ASP A 113 -2.26 -12.44 -4.33
C ASP A 113 -2.57 -13.55 -5.36
N ALA A 114 -3.62 -13.39 -6.16
CA ALA A 114 -3.96 -14.32 -7.24
C ALA A 114 -2.87 -14.39 -8.31
N ALA A 115 -2.28 -13.24 -8.67
CA ALA A 115 -1.18 -13.15 -9.63
C ALA A 115 0.05 -13.92 -9.14
N SER A 116 0.42 -13.78 -7.87
CA SER A 116 1.54 -14.50 -7.27
C SER A 116 1.31 -16.01 -7.26
N LYS A 117 0.08 -16.45 -6.94
CA LYS A 117 -0.31 -17.87 -7.00
C LYS A 117 -0.31 -18.39 -8.44
N ALA A 118 -0.83 -17.60 -9.40
CA ALA A 118 -0.87 -17.97 -10.81
C ALA A 118 0.54 -18.16 -11.41
N VAL A 119 1.51 -17.32 -11.00
CA VAL A 119 2.91 -17.50 -11.43
C VAL A 119 3.51 -18.81 -10.92
N LYS A 120 3.23 -19.21 -9.68
CA LYS A 120 3.67 -20.52 -9.15
C LYS A 120 3.08 -21.68 -9.96
N ILE A 121 1.76 -21.66 -10.19
CA ILE A 121 1.05 -22.66 -11.02
C ILE A 121 1.63 -22.69 -12.43
N LEU A 122 1.90 -21.55 -13.04
CA LEU A 122 2.52 -21.50 -14.36
C LEU A 122 3.88 -22.21 -14.38
N LEU A 123 4.75 -21.95 -13.39
CA LEU A 123 6.06 -22.57 -13.31
C LEU A 123 5.99 -24.08 -13.10
N GLU A 124 5.02 -24.56 -12.33
CA GLU A 124 4.71 -25.99 -12.18
C GLU A 124 4.26 -26.59 -13.50
N ASN A 125 3.29 -25.97 -14.19
CA ASN A 125 2.76 -26.41 -15.48
C ASN A 125 3.80 -26.43 -16.59
N LEU A 126 4.77 -25.49 -16.59
CA LEU A 126 5.87 -25.50 -17.56
C LEU A 126 6.87 -26.63 -17.35
N ASN A 127 6.96 -27.18 -16.13
CA ASN A 127 7.81 -28.33 -15.83
C ASN A 127 7.10 -29.68 -16.12
N ASP A 128 5.79 -29.68 -16.31
CA ASP A 128 5.00 -30.86 -16.65
C ASP A 128 4.92 -31.04 -18.17
N LYS A 129 5.57 -32.08 -18.71
CA LYS A 129 5.59 -32.36 -20.15
C LYS A 129 4.23 -32.78 -20.72
N GLU A 130 3.32 -33.26 -19.87
CA GLU A 130 1.96 -33.70 -20.28
C GLU A 130 0.94 -32.55 -20.15
N TYR A 131 1.33 -31.41 -19.57
CA TYR A 131 0.44 -30.28 -19.38
C TYR A 131 -0.04 -29.69 -20.72
N LYS A 132 -1.34 -29.49 -20.84
CA LYS A 132 -1.98 -28.84 -21.99
C LYS A 132 -2.68 -27.56 -21.58
N PRO A 133 -2.25 -26.39 -22.10
CA PRO A 133 -2.88 -25.12 -21.76
C PRO A 133 -4.33 -25.06 -22.24
N THR A 134 -5.18 -24.38 -21.47
CA THR A 134 -6.60 -24.21 -21.79
C THR A 134 -6.76 -23.12 -22.86
N PRO A 135 -7.50 -23.37 -23.96
CA PRO A 135 -7.79 -22.33 -24.95
C PRO A 135 -8.60 -21.17 -24.36
N GLN A 136 -8.25 -19.93 -24.73
CA GLN A 136 -9.05 -18.74 -24.42
C GLN A 136 -10.38 -18.80 -25.19
N LEU A 137 -11.45 -18.22 -24.60
CA LEU A 137 -12.74 -18.12 -25.27
C LEU A 137 -12.74 -16.95 -26.28
N LYS A 138 -13.40 -17.15 -27.42
CA LYS A 138 -13.60 -16.09 -28.43
C LYS A 138 -14.78 -15.20 -28.04
N THR A 139 -14.62 -14.39 -27.02
CA THR A 139 -15.60 -13.40 -26.57
C THR A 139 -15.34 -12.04 -27.21
N PRO A 140 -16.35 -11.15 -27.29
CA PRO A 140 -16.11 -9.77 -27.65
C PRO A 140 -15.10 -9.08 -26.72
N ILE A 141 -14.29 -8.19 -27.28
CA ILE A 141 -13.35 -7.37 -26.52
C ILE A 141 -14.13 -6.27 -25.81
N HIS A 142 -13.91 -6.08 -24.51
CA HIS A 142 -14.54 -5.02 -23.73
C HIS A 142 -14.15 -3.64 -24.26
N ALA A 143 -15.16 -2.78 -24.40
CA ALA A 143 -14.96 -1.38 -24.78
C ALA A 143 -14.28 -0.59 -23.65
N TYR A 144 -13.51 0.42 -24.04
CA TYR A 144 -12.91 1.35 -23.08
C TYR A 144 -14.02 2.20 -22.43
N LEU A 145 -14.03 2.27 -21.10
CA LEU A 145 -14.96 3.12 -20.34
C LEU A 145 -14.50 4.58 -20.33
N THR A 146 -15.32 5.44 -20.87
CA THR A 146 -15.08 6.90 -20.95
C THR A 146 -15.59 7.62 -19.69
N GLN A 147 -15.34 8.93 -19.57
CA GLN A 147 -15.91 9.74 -18.49
C GLN A 147 -17.45 9.82 -18.56
N LYS A 148 -18.04 9.72 -19.77
CA LYS A 148 -19.50 9.67 -19.93
C LYS A 148 -20.11 8.43 -19.26
N ASP A 149 -19.40 7.28 -19.31
CA ASP A 149 -19.84 6.03 -18.68
C ASP A 149 -19.70 6.05 -17.14
N ARG A 150 -18.94 7.00 -16.61
CA ARG A 150 -18.61 7.19 -15.18
C ARG A 150 -19.37 8.36 -14.54
N ALA A 151 -20.01 9.21 -15.33
CA ALA A 151 -20.65 10.44 -14.86
C ALA A 151 -21.69 10.19 -13.75
N ILE A 152 -21.69 11.05 -12.74
CA ILE A 152 -22.67 11.06 -11.65
C ILE A 152 -23.81 11.99 -12.02
N ASP A 153 -25.04 11.52 -11.86
CA ASP A 153 -26.25 12.36 -11.87
C ASP A 153 -26.74 12.52 -10.43
N TRP A 154 -26.33 13.61 -9.77
CA TRP A 154 -26.63 13.89 -8.37
C TRP A 154 -28.13 13.99 -8.08
N GLN A 155 -29.01 14.17 -9.10
CA GLN A 155 -30.45 14.28 -8.95
C GLN A 155 -31.17 12.94 -9.16
N ARG A 156 -30.43 11.86 -9.52
CA ARG A 156 -31.03 10.55 -9.84
C ARG A 156 -30.28 9.37 -9.22
N ASP A 157 -28.95 9.48 -9.13
CA ASP A 157 -28.14 8.37 -8.61
C ASP A 157 -28.28 8.28 -7.10
N THR A 158 -28.51 7.09 -6.61
CA THR A 158 -28.49 6.76 -5.18
C THR A 158 -27.07 6.84 -4.61
N THR A 159 -26.96 6.97 -3.29
CA THR A 159 -25.67 6.93 -2.57
C THR A 159 -24.81 5.74 -3.01
N LYS A 160 -25.40 4.55 -3.10
CA LYS A 160 -24.70 3.33 -3.51
C LYS A 160 -24.23 3.36 -4.96
N GLU A 161 -25.02 3.93 -5.88
CA GLU A 161 -24.63 4.10 -7.28
C GLU A 161 -23.49 5.09 -7.44
N ILE A 162 -23.51 6.20 -6.70
CA ILE A 162 -22.42 7.18 -6.71
C ILE A 162 -21.12 6.57 -6.17
N ILE A 163 -21.19 5.91 -5.01
CA ILE A 163 -20.04 5.20 -4.43
C ILE A 163 -19.47 4.21 -5.43
N LYS A 164 -20.32 3.40 -6.06
CA LYS A 164 -19.90 2.42 -7.07
C LYS A 164 -19.21 3.07 -8.28
N LYS A 165 -19.74 4.18 -8.81
CA LYS A 165 -19.12 4.93 -9.93
C LYS A 165 -17.72 5.41 -9.53
N ILE A 166 -17.55 5.95 -8.32
CA ILE A 166 -16.25 6.40 -7.81
C ILE A 166 -15.32 5.20 -7.60
N HIS A 167 -15.79 4.10 -7.02
CA HIS A 167 -15.00 2.89 -6.79
C HIS A 167 -14.50 2.23 -8.08
N VAL A 168 -15.36 2.11 -9.11
CA VAL A 168 -14.98 1.61 -10.44
C VAL A 168 -13.89 2.47 -11.08
N SER A 169 -13.91 3.76 -10.80
CA SER A 169 -13.01 4.76 -11.42
C SER A 169 -11.69 4.97 -10.66
N ASP A 170 -11.56 4.44 -9.46
CA ASP A 170 -10.34 4.56 -8.65
C ASP A 170 -9.24 3.61 -9.16
N SER A 171 -7.99 3.93 -9.09
CA SER A 171 -7.26 5.17 -8.77
C SER A 171 -7.07 6.04 -10.02
N TYR A 172 -7.44 5.54 -11.16
CA TYR A 172 -7.41 6.19 -12.47
C TYR A 172 -8.57 5.67 -13.32
N PRO A 173 -9.30 6.51 -14.03
CA PRO A 173 -9.07 7.96 -14.20
C PRO A 173 -9.71 8.83 -13.10
N GLY A 174 -10.49 8.30 -12.16
CA GLY A 174 -11.41 9.02 -11.30
C GLY A 174 -12.72 9.37 -11.99
N VAL A 175 -13.68 9.94 -11.26
CA VAL A 175 -14.94 10.45 -11.80
C VAL A 175 -14.83 11.97 -11.95
N LYS A 176 -14.90 12.48 -13.18
CA LYS A 176 -14.86 13.93 -13.43
C LYS A 176 -16.15 14.60 -12.93
N ASP A 177 -15.99 15.65 -12.15
CA ASP A 177 -17.08 16.47 -11.62
C ASP A 177 -16.61 17.91 -11.38
N GLU A 178 -17.48 18.77 -10.85
CA GLU A 178 -17.18 20.12 -10.43
C GLU A 178 -17.77 20.38 -9.04
N PHE A 179 -16.99 20.92 -8.12
CA PHE A 179 -17.44 21.36 -6.79
C PHE A 179 -17.05 22.81 -6.55
N LEU A 180 -18.03 23.67 -6.27
CA LEU A 180 -17.83 25.09 -5.95
C LEU A 180 -16.96 25.84 -7.00
N GLY A 181 -17.12 25.48 -8.30
CA GLY A 181 -16.35 26.04 -9.40
C GLY A 181 -14.93 25.46 -9.55
N VAL A 182 -14.64 24.31 -8.94
CA VAL A 182 -13.38 23.57 -9.11
C VAL A 182 -13.65 22.30 -9.92
N GLU A 183 -13.15 22.25 -11.17
CA GLU A 183 -13.15 21.02 -11.96
C GLU A 183 -12.18 20.02 -11.37
N CYS A 184 -12.66 18.82 -11.03
CA CYS A 184 -11.84 17.80 -10.37
C CYS A 184 -12.26 16.37 -10.75
N TYR A 185 -11.46 15.41 -10.32
CA TYR A 185 -11.81 13.99 -10.31
C TYR A 185 -11.98 13.52 -8.87
N LEU A 186 -13.00 12.70 -8.61
CA LEU A 186 -13.38 12.21 -7.28
C LEU A 186 -12.79 10.83 -7.00
N PHE A 187 -12.40 10.61 -5.72
CA PHE A 187 -11.82 9.36 -5.25
C PHE A 187 -12.17 9.07 -3.79
N GLY A 188 -12.09 7.80 -3.38
CA GLY A 188 -12.20 7.39 -1.99
C GLY A 188 -13.59 7.70 -1.40
N ALA A 189 -14.63 7.20 -2.04
CA ALA A 189 -16.00 7.34 -1.56
C ALA A 189 -16.29 6.35 -0.42
N HIS A 190 -16.95 6.84 0.65
CA HIS A 190 -17.41 6.06 1.79
C HIS A 190 -18.86 6.39 2.11
N GLU A 191 -19.68 5.38 2.42
CA GLU A 191 -21.07 5.57 2.84
C GLU A 191 -21.11 6.34 4.16
N GLU A 192 -22.09 7.25 4.31
CA GLU A 192 -22.42 7.95 5.54
C GLU A 192 -23.85 7.59 5.94
N GLU A 193 -24.02 7.08 7.16
CA GLU A 193 -25.29 6.50 7.61
C GLU A 193 -26.16 7.49 8.39
N THR A 194 -25.55 8.52 8.99
CA THR A 194 -26.24 9.39 9.95
C THR A 194 -26.50 10.81 9.44
N LEU A 195 -25.65 11.32 8.55
CA LEU A 195 -25.77 12.69 8.01
C LEU A 195 -26.65 12.69 6.77
N LEU A 196 -27.48 13.72 6.67
CA LEU A 196 -28.37 13.96 5.54
C LEU A 196 -28.19 15.38 5.02
N GLY A 197 -28.36 15.59 3.72
CA GLY A 197 -28.29 16.91 3.06
C GLY A 197 -28.87 16.85 1.67
N GLU A 198 -29.03 18.03 1.04
CA GLU A 198 -29.50 18.11 -0.34
C GLU A 198 -28.48 17.47 -1.31
N PRO A 199 -28.94 16.93 -2.45
CA PRO A 199 -28.07 16.34 -3.44
C PRO A 199 -26.96 17.30 -3.89
N LYS A 200 -25.68 16.84 -3.77
CA LYS A 200 -24.44 17.59 -4.06
C LYS A 200 -24.11 18.71 -3.07
N GLU A 201 -24.84 18.87 -1.98
CA GLU A 201 -24.49 19.78 -0.89
C GLU A 201 -23.31 19.24 -0.08
N ILE A 202 -22.33 20.10 0.23
CA ILE A 202 -21.24 19.75 1.15
C ILE A 202 -21.71 20.06 2.57
N ILE A 203 -22.06 19.03 3.34
CA ILE A 203 -22.73 19.14 4.65
C ILE A 203 -21.75 19.08 5.82
N ALA A 204 -20.59 18.47 5.64
CA ALA A 204 -19.57 18.34 6.69
C ALA A 204 -18.17 18.12 6.10
N LYS A 205 -17.15 18.26 6.97
CA LYS A 205 -15.77 17.84 6.68
C LYS A 205 -15.18 17.08 7.86
N ARG A 206 -14.23 16.18 7.59
CA ARG A 206 -13.50 15.37 8.59
C ARG A 206 -12.23 14.83 7.98
N ASP A 207 -11.11 14.93 8.68
CA ASP A 207 -9.86 14.25 8.30
C ASP A 207 -9.46 14.43 6.83
N GLY A 208 -9.61 15.64 6.29
CA GLY A 208 -9.33 15.91 4.88
C GLY A 208 -10.46 15.57 3.89
N ALA A 209 -11.47 14.79 4.30
CA ALA A 209 -12.64 14.45 3.49
C ALA A 209 -13.76 15.51 3.59
N ILE A 210 -14.64 15.50 2.58
CA ILE A 210 -15.93 16.21 2.61
C ILE A 210 -17.07 15.20 2.60
N CYS A 211 -18.13 15.49 3.35
CA CYS A 211 -19.40 14.75 3.30
C CYS A 211 -20.36 15.47 2.35
N VAL A 212 -20.95 14.73 1.43
CA VAL A 212 -21.81 15.26 0.37
C VAL A 212 -23.17 14.57 0.42
N GLY A 213 -24.26 15.36 0.42
CA GLY A 213 -25.63 14.86 0.37
C GLY A 213 -25.95 14.19 -0.97
N THR A 214 -26.89 13.25 -0.93
CA THR A 214 -27.42 12.52 -2.10
C THR A 214 -28.96 12.49 -2.01
N ILE A 215 -29.61 11.89 -3.00
CA ILE A 215 -31.09 11.80 -3.00
C ILE A 215 -31.66 10.91 -1.88
N ASP A 216 -30.85 10.01 -1.31
CA ASP A 216 -31.29 9.00 -0.34
C ASP A 216 -30.35 8.85 0.89
N GLY A 217 -29.40 9.78 1.08
CA GLY A 217 -28.44 9.75 2.19
C GLY A 217 -27.28 10.72 1.99
N ALA A 218 -26.07 10.26 2.32
CA ALA A 218 -24.84 11.01 2.12
C ALA A 218 -23.63 10.08 1.89
N LEU A 219 -22.54 10.64 1.41
CA LEU A 219 -21.27 9.94 1.28
C LEU A 219 -20.08 10.87 1.57
N TRP A 220 -18.99 10.29 2.05
CA TRP A 220 -17.71 10.97 2.17
C TRP A 220 -16.90 10.82 0.91
N ILE A 221 -16.25 11.90 0.46
CA ILE A 221 -15.25 11.93 -0.62
C ILE A 221 -13.93 12.33 0.02
N SER A 222 -13.03 11.36 0.17
CA SER A 222 -11.78 11.59 0.89
C SER A 222 -10.76 12.38 0.08
N HIS A 223 -10.70 12.16 -1.23
CA HIS A 223 -9.69 12.76 -2.10
C HIS A 223 -10.28 13.29 -3.40
N MET A 224 -9.67 14.36 -3.88
CA MET A 224 -9.93 14.96 -5.19
C MET A 224 -8.61 15.18 -5.94
N LEU A 225 -8.70 15.25 -7.26
CA LEU A 225 -7.63 15.67 -8.15
C LEU A 225 -8.13 16.81 -9.01
N GLU A 226 -7.72 18.03 -8.71
CA GLU A 226 -8.01 19.20 -9.56
C GLU A 226 -7.41 18.99 -10.94
N VAL A 227 -8.15 19.35 -12.00
CA VAL A 227 -7.69 19.15 -13.39
C VAL A 227 -6.34 19.84 -13.63
N GLY A 228 -5.38 19.09 -14.13
CA GLY A 228 -4.01 19.58 -14.37
C GLY A 228 -3.08 19.52 -13.16
N ARG A 229 -3.55 19.01 -12.01
CA ARG A 229 -2.77 18.85 -10.79
C ARG A 229 -2.62 17.37 -10.39
N PHE A 230 -2.45 17.11 -9.13
CA PHE A 230 -2.31 15.78 -8.51
C PHE A 230 -3.33 15.57 -7.40
N LYS A 231 -3.51 14.34 -6.97
CA LYS A 231 -4.49 13.96 -5.97
C LYS A 231 -4.12 14.47 -4.58
N LEU A 232 -5.08 15.12 -3.92
CA LEU A 232 -4.99 15.65 -2.55
C LEU A 232 -6.24 15.29 -1.75
N PRO A 233 -6.22 15.37 -0.41
CA PRO A 233 -7.44 15.35 0.39
C PRO A 233 -8.42 16.42 -0.10
N SER A 234 -9.72 16.12 -0.09
CA SER A 234 -10.75 16.99 -0.67
C SER A 234 -10.74 18.40 -0.07
N THR A 235 -10.47 18.53 1.21
CA THR A 235 -10.37 19.84 1.88
C THR A 235 -9.18 20.67 1.40
N TYR A 236 -8.08 20.03 0.98
CA TYR A 236 -6.91 20.71 0.41
C TYR A 236 -7.16 21.20 -1.01
N VAL A 237 -8.05 20.55 -1.75
CA VAL A 237 -8.45 21.00 -3.09
C VAL A 237 -9.43 22.18 -2.99
N LEU A 238 -10.41 22.09 -2.11
CA LEU A 238 -11.47 23.11 -1.98
C LEU A 238 -11.08 24.32 -1.13
N LYS A 239 -10.10 24.17 -0.22
CA LYS A 239 -9.49 25.26 0.57
C LYS A 239 -10.51 26.23 1.21
N ASP A 240 -10.36 27.51 0.96
CA ASP A 240 -11.21 28.58 1.53
C ASP A 240 -12.69 28.47 1.13
N LYS A 241 -13.01 27.78 0.04
CA LYS A 241 -14.39 27.60 -0.43
C LYS A 241 -15.28 26.84 0.53
N ILE A 242 -14.69 26.02 1.42
CA ILE A 242 -15.37 25.23 2.44
C ILE A 242 -15.03 25.68 3.87
N LYS A 243 -14.54 26.91 4.05
CA LYS A 243 -14.14 27.43 5.37
C LYS A 243 -15.31 27.43 6.37
N GLY A 244 -16.55 27.70 5.90
CA GLY A 244 -17.76 27.68 6.72
C GLY A 244 -18.39 26.31 6.95
N VAL A 245 -17.89 25.25 6.29
CA VAL A 245 -18.42 23.89 6.47
C VAL A 245 -18.01 23.34 7.82
N LYS A 246 -18.97 22.75 8.54
CA LYS A 246 -18.78 22.20 9.89
C LYS A 246 -17.81 21.00 9.85
N GLU A 247 -16.86 20.98 10.77
CA GLU A 247 -16.02 19.80 11.02
C GLU A 247 -16.70 18.90 12.06
N ILE A 248 -16.89 17.62 11.72
CA ILE A 248 -17.54 16.63 12.58
C ILE A 248 -16.51 15.60 13.01
N ARG A 249 -16.20 15.58 14.31
CA ARG A 249 -15.31 14.60 14.91
C ARG A 249 -16.12 13.37 15.35
N ILE A 250 -15.44 12.23 15.37
CA ILE A 250 -15.98 10.95 15.86
C ILE A 250 -15.06 10.37 16.93
N PRO A 251 -15.57 9.56 17.84
CA PRO A 251 -14.76 8.87 18.83
C PRO A 251 -13.74 7.92 18.18
N LEU A 252 -12.57 7.78 18.80
CA LEU A 252 -11.54 6.82 18.39
C LEU A 252 -12.03 5.37 18.51
N ILE A 253 -12.79 5.10 19.58
CA ILE A 253 -13.46 3.83 19.82
C ILE A 253 -14.96 4.07 19.68
N SER A 254 -15.61 3.34 18.79
CA SER A 254 -17.06 3.31 18.66
C SER A 254 -17.57 1.90 18.96
N GLU A 255 -18.54 1.82 19.87
CA GLU A 255 -19.24 0.56 20.16
C GLU A 255 -20.26 0.20 19.07
N VAL A 256 -20.66 1.19 18.27
CA VAL A 256 -21.62 1.04 17.17
C VAL A 256 -20.86 1.00 15.85
N ALA A 257 -21.13 -0.03 15.06
CA ALA A 257 -20.57 -0.16 13.71
C ALA A 257 -21.32 0.77 12.74
N GLU A 258 -21.16 2.08 12.90
CA GLU A 258 -21.71 3.07 11.97
C GLU A 258 -20.90 3.13 10.68
N LYS A 259 -21.59 3.15 9.54
CA LYS A 259 -20.97 3.37 8.26
C LYS A 259 -20.66 4.85 8.09
N THR A 260 -19.42 5.21 8.34
CA THR A 260 -18.90 6.57 8.15
C THR A 260 -17.42 6.53 7.80
N PHE A 261 -16.85 7.66 7.41
CA PHE A 261 -15.42 7.76 7.08
C PHE A 261 -14.56 7.84 8.34
N HIS A 262 -13.54 6.98 8.42
CA HIS A 262 -12.51 6.95 9.46
C HIS A 262 -11.13 6.84 8.83
N GLU A 263 -10.20 7.71 9.17
CA GLU A 263 -8.78 7.46 8.90
C GLU A 263 -8.13 6.63 10.02
N ILE A 264 -8.48 6.93 11.28
CA ILE A 264 -7.98 6.21 12.44
C ILE A 264 -9.17 5.69 13.24
N SER A 265 -9.11 4.42 13.63
CA SER A 265 -10.08 3.79 14.53
C SER A 265 -9.38 2.78 15.42
N SER A 266 -9.98 2.46 16.55
CA SER A 266 -9.43 1.50 17.49
C SER A 266 -10.49 0.53 17.99
N LYS A 267 -10.03 -0.66 18.38
CA LYS A 267 -10.87 -1.68 18.99
C LYS A 267 -10.09 -2.30 20.17
N ILE A 268 -10.78 -2.52 21.29
CA ILE A 268 -10.21 -3.23 22.43
C ILE A 268 -10.87 -4.61 22.52
N ILE A 269 -10.06 -5.66 22.66
CA ILE A 269 -10.50 -7.04 22.88
C ILE A 269 -9.76 -7.55 24.13
N GLY A 270 -10.47 -7.67 25.25
CA GLY A 270 -9.85 -7.93 26.54
C GLY A 270 -8.85 -6.84 26.93
N ASN A 271 -7.59 -7.21 27.14
CA ASN A 271 -6.50 -6.28 27.47
C ASN A 271 -5.63 -5.92 26.25
N ILE A 272 -6.13 -6.15 25.01
CA ILE A 272 -5.41 -5.86 23.78
C ILE A 272 -6.11 -4.75 23.01
N GLY A 273 -5.39 -3.68 22.72
CA GLY A 273 -5.81 -2.56 21.89
C GLY A 273 -5.33 -2.73 20.45
N TYR A 274 -6.23 -2.61 19.50
CA TYR A 274 -5.90 -2.64 18.06
C TYR A 274 -6.14 -1.25 17.49
N VAL A 275 -5.09 -0.61 16.93
CA VAL A 275 -5.20 0.68 16.24
C VAL A 275 -5.08 0.50 14.74
N TYR A 276 -6.11 0.91 14.01
CA TYR A 276 -6.18 0.91 12.56
C TYR A 276 -5.92 2.34 12.06
N PHE A 277 -5.10 2.49 11.03
CA PHE A 277 -4.81 3.77 10.40
C PHE A 277 -4.80 3.63 8.88
N ASN A 278 -5.93 3.97 8.28
CA ASN A 278 -6.18 3.76 6.85
C ASN A 278 -5.89 5.03 6.04
N PHE A 279 -4.64 5.43 6.00
CA PHE A 279 -4.21 6.61 5.25
C PHE A 279 -4.10 6.33 3.76
N HIS A 280 -4.44 7.33 2.95
CA HIS A 280 -4.39 7.20 1.50
C HIS A 280 -2.99 6.82 0.99
N ASN A 281 -2.91 5.72 0.25
CA ASN A 281 -1.64 5.10 -0.17
C ASN A 281 -0.65 4.79 0.98
N GLY A 282 -1.11 4.71 2.21
CA GLY A 282 -0.28 4.46 3.39
C GLY A 282 0.65 5.62 3.77
N ALA A 283 0.46 6.81 3.18
CA ALA A 283 1.29 7.99 3.45
C ALA A 283 0.70 8.84 4.57
N MET A 284 1.57 9.41 5.42
CA MET A 284 1.17 10.21 6.58
C MET A 284 1.72 11.63 6.49
N HIS A 285 0.88 12.64 6.75
CA HIS A 285 1.32 14.02 7.00
C HIS A 285 1.32 14.34 8.51
N SER A 286 1.83 15.51 8.89
CA SER A 286 2.04 15.88 10.30
C SER A 286 0.82 15.69 11.19
N GLU A 287 -0.38 16.13 10.77
CA GLU A 287 -1.60 15.99 11.56
C GLU A 287 -2.04 14.52 11.72
N GLN A 288 -1.85 13.70 10.68
CA GLN A 288 -2.13 12.26 10.74
C GLN A 288 -1.16 11.56 11.71
N CYS A 289 0.12 11.95 11.70
CA CYS A 289 1.11 11.46 12.67
C CYS A 289 0.70 11.81 14.12
N ILE A 290 0.33 13.07 14.35
CA ILE A 290 -0.12 13.52 15.68
C ILE A 290 -1.34 12.73 16.14
N ARG A 291 -2.36 12.54 15.28
CA ARG A 291 -3.56 11.77 15.61
C ARG A 291 -3.25 10.29 15.87
N LEU A 292 -2.34 9.68 15.08
CA LEU A 292 -1.91 8.31 15.29
C LEU A 292 -1.18 8.14 16.63
N LYS A 293 -0.29 9.08 16.96
CA LYS A 293 0.37 9.11 18.27
C LYS A 293 -0.63 9.16 19.41
N TYR A 294 -1.62 10.07 19.36
CA TYR A 294 -2.67 10.15 20.40
C TYR A 294 -3.51 8.86 20.48
N ALA A 295 -3.80 8.23 19.35
CA ALA A 295 -4.53 6.96 19.35
C ALA A 295 -3.72 5.84 20.03
N PHE A 296 -2.43 5.77 19.77
CA PHE A 296 -1.52 4.84 20.44
C PHE A 296 -1.44 5.10 21.94
N GLU A 297 -1.17 6.34 22.36
CA GLU A 297 -1.08 6.72 23.79
C GLU A 297 -2.39 6.43 24.54
N TYR A 298 -3.53 6.70 23.92
CA TYR A 298 -4.83 6.40 24.52
C TYR A 298 -5.03 4.89 24.79
N LEU A 299 -4.64 4.02 23.83
CA LEU A 299 -4.73 2.59 24.01
C LEU A 299 -3.72 2.07 25.03
N LYS A 300 -2.54 2.66 25.08
CA LYS A 300 -1.48 2.33 26.05
C LYS A 300 -1.94 2.49 27.50
N GLU A 301 -2.74 3.50 27.80
CA GLU A 301 -3.30 3.73 29.15
C GLU A 301 -4.25 2.62 29.61
N SER A 302 -4.87 1.88 28.69
CA SER A 302 -5.97 0.95 28.98
C SER A 302 -5.67 -0.51 28.66
N CYS A 303 -4.57 -0.80 27.96
CA CYS A 303 -4.28 -2.13 27.43
C CYS A 303 -2.89 -2.61 27.86
N LYS A 304 -2.72 -3.93 27.98
CA LYS A 304 -1.42 -4.56 28.20
C LYS A 304 -0.62 -4.76 26.90
N VAL A 305 -1.32 -4.88 25.77
CA VAL A 305 -0.72 -5.01 24.44
C VAL A 305 -1.39 -4.00 23.51
N VAL A 306 -0.60 -3.26 22.73
CA VAL A 306 -1.10 -2.41 21.64
C VAL A 306 -0.61 -2.94 20.30
N VAL A 307 -1.56 -3.23 19.39
CA VAL A 307 -1.31 -3.76 18.05
C VAL A 307 -1.55 -2.69 17.00
N LEU A 308 -0.50 -2.33 16.26
CA LEU A 308 -0.56 -1.42 15.11
C LEU A 308 -0.99 -2.20 13.87
N MET A 309 -2.20 -1.94 13.34
CA MET A 309 -2.80 -2.74 12.28
C MET A 309 -2.53 -2.23 10.86
N GLY A 310 -2.23 -0.93 10.70
CA GLY A 310 -2.18 -0.30 9.39
C GLY A 310 -3.55 -0.10 8.77
N GLY A 311 -3.60 0.05 7.45
CA GLY A 311 -4.81 0.27 6.67
C GLY A 311 -5.20 -0.94 5.80
N ALA A 312 -6.27 -0.77 5.02
CA ALA A 312 -6.80 -1.82 4.15
C ALA A 312 -5.86 -2.21 3.00
N ASP A 313 -5.01 -1.30 2.53
CA ASP A 313 -4.15 -1.50 1.37
C ASP A 313 -2.65 -1.50 1.69
N PHE A 314 -2.26 -0.74 2.71
CA PHE A 314 -0.87 -0.59 3.15
C PHE A 314 -0.81 -0.57 4.68
N PHE A 315 0.28 -1.07 5.22
CA PHE A 315 0.61 -0.76 6.62
C PHE A 315 0.99 0.71 6.72
N SER A 316 2.09 1.11 6.11
CA SER A 316 2.50 2.51 5.92
C SER A 316 3.57 2.63 4.84
N ASN A 317 3.64 3.81 4.19
CA ASN A 317 4.66 4.17 3.20
C ASN A 317 5.43 5.46 3.58
N GLY A 318 5.32 5.92 4.82
CA GLY A 318 6.04 7.10 5.30
C GLY A 318 5.41 8.42 4.89
N ILE A 319 6.23 9.41 4.56
CA ILE A 319 5.85 10.81 4.34
C ILE A 319 4.83 11.02 3.19
N HIS A 320 3.90 11.95 3.39
CA HIS A 320 2.86 12.28 2.40
C HIS A 320 3.36 13.30 1.35
N LEU A 321 4.02 12.80 0.30
CA LEU A 321 4.68 13.62 -0.73
C LEU A 321 3.72 14.55 -1.49
N ASN A 322 2.46 14.16 -1.72
CA ASN A 322 1.52 15.02 -2.44
C ASN A 322 1.16 16.28 -1.63
N ILE A 323 0.93 16.15 -0.32
CA ILE A 323 0.67 17.31 0.55
C ILE A 323 1.90 18.21 0.61
N LEU A 324 3.09 17.61 0.71
CA LEU A 324 4.34 18.36 0.71
C LEU A 324 4.55 19.11 -0.62
N GLU A 325 4.20 18.51 -1.75
CA GLU A 325 4.32 19.16 -3.07
C GLU A 325 3.33 20.32 -3.25
N ASP A 326 2.13 20.27 -2.60
CA ASP A 326 1.17 21.39 -2.60
C ASP A 326 1.60 22.56 -1.70
N SER A 327 2.53 22.33 -0.78
CA SER A 327 2.98 23.35 0.16
C SER A 327 3.78 24.46 -0.50
N LYS A 328 3.57 25.70 -0.03
CA LYS A 328 4.40 26.86 -0.37
C LYS A 328 5.69 26.93 0.45
N LYS A 329 5.80 26.11 1.51
CA LYS A 329 6.90 26.04 2.46
C LYS A 329 7.41 24.60 2.59
N GLN A 330 7.79 24.03 1.45
CA GLN A 330 8.09 22.60 1.34
C GLN A 330 9.19 22.13 2.30
N GLY A 331 10.23 22.91 2.53
CA GLY A 331 11.29 22.60 3.50
C GLY A 331 10.75 22.56 4.93
N GLU A 332 10.01 23.60 5.38
CA GLU A 332 9.44 23.70 6.72
C GLU A 332 8.41 22.59 6.99
N ASP A 333 7.48 22.41 6.05
CA ASP A 333 6.40 21.41 6.21
C ASP A 333 6.93 19.98 6.12
N GLY A 334 7.91 19.73 5.24
CA GLY A 334 8.58 18.45 5.15
C GLY A 334 9.35 18.10 6.43
N TRP A 335 10.08 19.05 6.95
CA TRP A 335 10.81 18.90 8.21
C TRP A 335 9.88 18.67 9.40
N SER A 336 8.76 19.41 9.44
CA SER A 336 7.72 19.21 10.46
C SER A 336 7.11 17.83 10.36
N ASN A 337 6.88 17.33 9.13
CA ASN A 337 6.33 15.99 8.92
C ASN A 337 7.32 14.90 9.38
N ILE A 338 8.60 15.00 9.04
CA ILE A 338 9.63 14.06 9.50
C ILE A 338 9.71 14.02 11.02
N ASN A 339 9.70 15.18 11.69
CA ASN A 339 9.70 15.22 13.14
C ASN A 339 8.43 14.61 13.75
N ALA A 340 7.26 14.88 13.18
CA ALA A 340 6.01 14.27 13.63
C ALA A 340 6.01 12.71 13.46
N MET A 341 6.62 12.20 12.39
CA MET A 341 6.82 10.77 12.19
C MET A 341 7.78 10.18 13.22
N ASN A 342 8.90 10.86 13.48
CA ASN A 342 9.83 10.46 14.53
C ASN A 342 9.16 10.44 15.91
N ASP A 343 8.25 11.39 16.19
CA ASP A 343 7.50 11.42 17.46
C ASP A 343 6.54 10.22 17.62
N VAL A 344 5.91 9.75 16.53
CA VAL A 344 5.12 8.50 16.56
C VAL A 344 6.02 7.31 16.87
N VAL A 345 7.13 7.18 16.14
CA VAL A 345 8.08 6.08 16.33
C VAL A 345 8.69 6.11 17.73
N LYS A 346 9.05 7.29 18.22
CA LYS A 346 9.53 7.48 19.59
C LYS A 346 8.53 6.99 20.63
N SER A 347 7.26 7.41 20.50
CA SER A 347 6.19 7.01 21.41
C SER A 347 6.04 5.48 21.51
N ILE A 348 6.19 4.79 20.39
CA ILE A 348 6.13 3.31 20.34
C ILE A 348 7.41 2.67 20.88
N LEU A 349 8.57 3.16 20.45
CA LEU A 349 9.87 2.59 20.80
C LEU A 349 10.20 2.69 22.29
N PHE A 350 9.76 3.80 22.93
CA PHE A 350 9.99 4.08 24.35
C PHE A 350 8.78 3.76 25.25
N ALA A 351 7.78 3.04 24.73
CA ALA A 351 6.66 2.57 25.55
C ALA A 351 7.13 1.38 26.42
N ASP A 352 7.56 1.65 27.65
CA ASP A 352 8.09 0.68 28.61
C ASP A 352 7.03 -0.01 29.47
N ASP A 353 5.79 0.50 29.43
CA ASP A 353 4.65 0.09 30.24
C ASP A 353 3.65 -0.83 29.48
N VAL A 354 3.92 -1.15 28.22
CA VAL A 354 3.05 -1.97 27.36
C VAL A 354 3.88 -2.78 26.35
N ILE A 355 3.38 -3.94 25.94
CA ILE A 355 3.96 -4.68 24.81
C ILE A 355 3.38 -4.12 23.50
N THR A 356 4.26 -3.81 22.55
CA THR A 356 3.88 -3.28 21.24
C THR A 356 4.04 -4.31 20.14
N VAL A 357 3.05 -4.45 19.27
CA VAL A 357 3.04 -5.40 18.15
C VAL A 357 2.73 -4.66 16.85
N ALA A 358 3.58 -4.79 15.85
CA ALA A 358 3.26 -4.38 14.49
C ALA A 358 2.62 -5.53 13.72
N SER A 359 1.43 -5.30 13.16
CA SER A 359 0.72 -6.25 12.31
C SER A 359 0.89 -5.88 10.84
N LEU A 360 1.89 -6.46 10.19
CA LEU A 360 2.13 -6.30 8.76
C LEU A 360 1.15 -7.17 7.95
N GLY A 361 -0.13 -6.87 8.03
CA GLY A 361 -1.17 -7.48 7.19
C GLY A 361 -1.10 -7.03 5.75
N LYS A 362 -0.41 -5.92 5.46
CA LYS A 362 -0.25 -5.26 4.16
C LYS A 362 1.18 -4.78 3.97
N ASN A 363 1.52 -4.43 2.72
CA ASN A 363 2.85 -3.95 2.36
C ASN A 363 3.25 -2.68 3.13
N ALA A 364 4.56 -2.53 3.37
CA ALA A 364 5.13 -1.33 3.97
C ALA A 364 6.35 -0.85 3.18
N GLY A 365 6.53 0.48 3.11
CA GLY A 365 7.66 1.09 2.43
C GLY A 365 8.26 2.24 3.24
N ALA A 366 9.54 2.52 3.00
CA ALA A 366 10.29 3.61 3.62
C ALA A 366 10.06 3.68 5.14
N GLY A 367 9.73 4.85 5.69
CA GLY A 367 9.44 5.05 7.11
C GLY A 367 8.37 4.13 7.69
N GLY A 368 7.45 3.62 6.86
CA GLY A 368 6.45 2.65 7.31
C GLY A 368 7.02 1.30 7.74
N VAL A 369 8.14 0.89 7.16
CA VAL A 369 8.86 -0.32 7.62
C VAL A 369 9.45 -0.06 9.01
N PHE A 370 10.07 1.10 9.22
CA PHE A 370 10.74 1.41 10.48
C PHE A 370 9.75 1.73 11.60
N LEU A 371 8.56 2.26 11.26
CA LEU A 371 7.43 2.31 12.19
C LEU A 371 7.05 0.91 12.72
N ALA A 372 7.06 -0.11 11.86
CA ALA A 372 6.82 -1.47 12.31
C ALA A 372 7.98 -2.03 13.15
N LEU A 373 9.24 -1.76 12.75
CA LEU A 373 10.42 -2.23 13.46
C LEU A 373 10.63 -1.57 14.83
N ALA A 374 9.94 -0.47 15.11
CA ALA A 374 9.95 0.19 16.42
C ALA A 374 9.16 -0.60 17.48
N CYS A 375 8.25 -1.49 17.07
CA CYS A 375 7.52 -2.36 17.98
C CYS A 375 8.39 -3.48 18.56
N ASP A 376 8.01 -3.99 19.72
CA ASP A 376 8.67 -5.13 20.36
C ASP A 376 8.61 -6.37 19.47
N TYR A 377 7.43 -6.62 18.87
CA TYR A 377 7.20 -7.73 17.94
C TYR A 377 6.67 -7.24 16.60
N VAL A 378 7.16 -7.89 15.54
CA VAL A 378 6.67 -7.68 14.16
C VAL A 378 6.06 -8.99 13.67
N VAL A 379 4.74 -9.00 13.51
CA VAL A 379 3.96 -10.13 13.01
C VAL A 379 3.47 -9.81 11.61
N ALA A 380 3.60 -10.73 10.68
CA ALA A 380 3.29 -10.48 9.29
C ALA A 380 2.40 -11.55 8.66
N ARG A 381 1.62 -11.13 7.66
CA ARG A 381 0.85 -12.00 6.77
C ARG A 381 1.75 -12.51 5.64
N GLU A 382 1.62 -13.77 5.26
CA GLU A 382 2.28 -14.31 4.08
C GLU A 382 1.89 -13.51 2.82
N GLY A 383 2.86 -13.31 1.91
CA GLY A 383 2.67 -12.54 0.68
C GLY A 383 2.98 -11.05 0.79
N VAL A 384 3.15 -10.51 1.99
CA VAL A 384 3.57 -9.12 2.20
C VAL A 384 4.98 -8.87 1.67
N VAL A 385 5.19 -7.67 1.15
CA VAL A 385 6.48 -7.17 0.66
C VAL A 385 6.85 -5.90 1.41
N LEU A 386 8.09 -5.83 1.86
CA LEU A 386 8.67 -4.65 2.51
C LEU A 386 9.63 -3.95 1.55
N ASN A 387 9.70 -2.62 1.63
CA ASN A 387 10.61 -1.80 0.84
C ASN A 387 11.40 -0.84 1.75
N PRO A 388 12.40 -1.35 2.51
CA PRO A 388 13.05 -0.64 3.61
C PRO A 388 14.12 0.33 3.12
N HIS A 389 13.79 1.31 2.29
CA HIS A 389 14.77 2.31 1.83
C HIS A 389 14.12 3.63 1.43
N TYR A 390 14.92 4.70 1.47
CA TYR A 390 14.53 6.09 1.15
C TYR A 390 15.24 6.63 -0.11
N LYS A 391 16.41 6.08 -0.45
CA LYS A 391 17.34 6.62 -1.48
C LYS A 391 16.72 6.80 -2.86
N THR A 392 15.69 6.00 -3.22
CA THR A 392 15.00 6.16 -4.51
C THR A 392 14.17 7.43 -4.62
N LEU A 393 13.96 8.12 -3.50
CA LEU A 393 13.34 9.45 -3.42
C LEU A 393 14.34 10.56 -3.07
N GLY A 394 15.65 10.25 -3.00
CA GLY A 394 16.68 11.22 -2.67
C GLY A 394 16.73 11.57 -1.19
N LEU A 395 16.25 10.69 -0.31
CA LEU A 395 16.30 10.85 1.15
C LEU A 395 17.23 9.82 1.78
N SER A 396 17.88 10.19 2.86
CA SER A 396 18.77 9.31 3.65
C SER A 396 18.01 8.43 4.64
N GLY A 397 16.88 8.90 5.15
CA GLY A 397 16.03 8.19 6.09
C GLY A 397 16.00 8.78 7.50
N SER A 398 14.90 8.51 8.19
CA SER A 398 14.64 8.89 9.58
C SER A 398 13.89 7.76 10.30
N GLU A 399 13.04 8.06 11.26
CA GLU A 399 12.21 7.09 11.99
C GLU A 399 13.03 6.04 12.76
N TYR A 400 14.19 6.48 13.32
CA TYR A 400 15.11 5.61 14.06
C TYR A 400 15.57 4.38 13.25
N HIS A 401 15.62 4.49 11.92
CA HIS A 401 15.89 3.35 11.04
C HIS A 401 17.27 2.73 11.26
N THR A 402 18.27 3.55 11.57
CA THR A 402 19.63 3.08 11.87
C THR A 402 19.68 2.27 13.16
N TYR A 403 18.85 2.63 14.15
CA TYR A 403 18.77 1.88 15.40
C TYR A 403 17.94 0.59 15.24
N THR A 404 16.70 0.72 14.76
CA THR A 404 15.74 -0.39 14.72
C THR A 404 16.19 -1.54 13.82
N LEU A 405 16.81 -1.20 12.67
CA LEU A 405 17.29 -2.20 11.74
C LEU A 405 18.59 -2.87 12.25
N GLU A 406 19.53 -2.08 12.76
CA GLU A 406 20.78 -2.62 13.34
C GLU A 406 20.51 -3.51 14.56
N LYS A 407 19.55 -3.13 15.41
CA LYS A 407 19.12 -3.95 16.56
C LYS A 407 18.68 -5.35 16.14
N ARG A 408 17.99 -5.47 15.00
CA ARG A 408 17.47 -6.74 14.49
C ARG A 408 18.45 -7.54 13.65
N LEU A 409 19.26 -6.89 12.82
CA LEU A 409 20.09 -7.55 11.80
C LEU A 409 21.59 -7.49 12.09
N GLY A 410 22.02 -6.60 12.96
CA GLY A 410 23.41 -6.15 13.05
C GLY A 410 23.77 -5.18 11.93
N LYS A 411 24.81 -4.36 12.15
CA LYS A 411 25.18 -3.24 11.28
C LYS A 411 25.47 -3.65 9.83
N GLU A 412 26.27 -4.70 9.63
CA GLU A 412 26.71 -5.12 8.28
C GLU A 412 25.52 -5.49 7.38
N LYS A 413 24.61 -6.33 7.88
CA LYS A 413 23.41 -6.75 7.12
C LYS A 413 22.41 -5.61 6.91
N ALA A 414 22.29 -4.71 7.90
CA ALA A 414 21.46 -3.53 7.79
C ALA A 414 21.96 -2.61 6.67
N ASP A 415 23.25 -2.29 6.65
CA ASP A 415 23.89 -1.47 5.63
C ASP A 415 23.76 -2.10 4.22
N GLU A 416 23.95 -3.41 4.11
CA GLU A 416 23.78 -4.15 2.84
C GLU A 416 22.34 -4.06 2.32
N LEU A 417 21.34 -4.28 3.18
CA LEU A 417 19.93 -4.22 2.82
C LEU A 417 19.53 -2.82 2.31
N LEU A 418 19.93 -1.78 3.03
CA LEU A 418 19.66 -0.39 2.67
C LEU A 418 20.37 0.02 1.36
N ALA A 419 21.59 -0.47 1.13
CA ALA A 419 22.37 -0.14 -0.07
C ALA A 419 21.76 -0.74 -1.34
N LYS A 420 21.17 -1.94 -1.27
CA LYS A 420 20.55 -2.62 -2.42
C LYS A 420 19.32 -1.89 -2.96
N CYS A 421 18.59 -1.15 -2.14
CA CYS A 421 17.36 -0.45 -2.51
C CYS A 421 16.35 -1.35 -3.28
N LEU A 422 16.21 -2.60 -2.86
CA LEU A 422 15.29 -3.58 -3.44
C LEU A 422 14.21 -3.96 -2.43
N PRO A 423 13.01 -4.31 -2.92
CA PRO A 423 11.98 -4.87 -2.04
C PRO A 423 12.43 -6.24 -1.51
N ILE A 424 11.98 -6.57 -0.30
CA ILE A 424 12.21 -7.86 0.35
C ILE A 424 10.87 -8.55 0.63
N SER A 425 10.77 -9.85 0.31
CA SER A 425 9.59 -10.63 0.67
C SER A 425 9.54 -10.86 2.17
N ILE A 426 8.33 -10.99 2.72
CA ILE A 426 8.17 -11.21 4.17
C ILE A 426 8.82 -12.50 4.64
N ARG A 427 8.85 -13.56 3.83
CA ARG A 427 9.56 -14.80 4.14
C ARG A 427 11.06 -14.57 4.29
N ARG A 428 11.65 -13.76 3.40
CA ARG A 428 13.07 -13.41 3.52
C ARG A 428 13.33 -12.50 4.71
N ALA A 429 12.45 -11.54 4.97
CA ALA A 429 12.54 -10.69 6.16
C ALA A 429 12.51 -11.49 7.47
N PHE A 430 11.65 -12.51 7.55
CA PHE A 430 11.61 -13.46 8.68
C PHE A 430 12.91 -14.26 8.82
N GLN A 431 13.43 -14.83 7.72
CA GLN A 431 14.66 -15.63 7.73
C GLN A 431 15.88 -14.88 8.21
N ILE A 432 15.97 -13.59 7.93
CA ILE A 432 17.10 -12.75 8.37
C ILE A 432 16.91 -12.13 9.76
N GLY A 433 15.76 -12.36 10.41
CA GLY A 433 15.46 -11.85 11.74
C GLY A 433 14.82 -10.45 11.79
N MET A 434 14.36 -9.93 10.64
CA MET A 434 13.69 -8.62 10.57
C MET A 434 12.24 -8.68 11.07
N VAL A 435 11.59 -9.85 10.96
CA VAL A 435 10.21 -10.13 11.34
C VAL A 435 10.18 -11.33 12.27
N ASP A 436 9.34 -11.32 13.30
CA ASP A 436 9.31 -12.31 14.36
C ASP A 436 8.38 -13.49 14.08
N LYS A 437 7.25 -13.25 13.39
CA LYS A 437 6.26 -14.27 13.04
C LYS A 437 5.69 -14.02 11.65
N VAL A 438 5.39 -15.11 10.93
CA VAL A 438 4.65 -15.04 9.64
C VAL A 438 3.52 -16.05 9.69
N TYR A 439 2.30 -15.58 9.44
CA TYR A 439 1.10 -16.40 9.42
C TYR A 439 0.45 -16.43 8.03
N GLU A 440 -0.27 -17.52 7.74
CA GLU A 440 -1.02 -17.67 6.50
C GLU A 440 -2.19 -16.68 6.39
N ASP A 441 -2.54 -16.31 5.17
CA ASP A 441 -3.55 -15.30 4.85
C ASP A 441 -4.93 -15.60 5.46
N LYS A 442 -5.44 -16.83 5.30
CA LYS A 442 -6.82 -17.20 5.67
C LYS A 442 -7.17 -17.03 7.14
N ASN A 443 -6.20 -17.15 8.03
CA ASN A 443 -6.39 -17.11 9.48
C ASN A 443 -5.57 -15.99 10.15
N TYR A 444 -5.05 -15.05 9.36
CA TYR A 444 -4.08 -14.06 9.83
C TYR A 444 -4.53 -13.32 11.11
N PHE A 445 -5.74 -12.73 11.10
CA PHE A 445 -6.22 -11.99 12.28
C PHE A 445 -6.44 -12.89 13.50
N LYS A 446 -6.91 -14.12 13.30
CA LYS A 446 -7.06 -15.10 14.38
C LYS A 446 -5.71 -15.45 14.99
N SER A 447 -4.73 -15.79 14.16
CA SER A 447 -3.37 -16.12 14.63
C SER A 447 -2.66 -14.93 15.27
N LEU A 448 -2.85 -13.72 14.77
CA LEU A 448 -2.37 -12.48 15.38
C LEU A 448 -2.98 -12.27 16.77
N ASN A 449 -4.30 -12.44 16.89
CA ASN A 449 -4.99 -12.29 18.17
C ASN A 449 -4.53 -13.35 19.19
N GLU A 450 -4.41 -14.61 18.76
CA GLU A 450 -3.87 -15.70 19.60
C GLU A 450 -2.43 -15.39 20.06
N PHE A 451 -1.58 -14.89 19.16
CA PHE A 451 -0.23 -14.46 19.51
C PHE A 451 -0.25 -13.31 20.53
N ALA A 452 -1.04 -12.26 20.30
CA ALA A 452 -1.13 -11.13 21.23
C ALA A 452 -1.67 -11.55 22.61
N GLN A 453 -2.62 -12.49 22.67
CA GLN A 453 -3.11 -13.07 23.91
C GLN A 453 -2.02 -13.84 24.65
N SER A 454 -1.23 -14.63 23.94
CA SER A 454 -0.16 -15.43 24.54
C SER A 454 0.93 -14.58 25.23
N LEU A 455 1.07 -13.31 24.85
CA LEU A 455 2.04 -12.39 25.48
C LEU A 455 1.64 -11.97 26.90
N ILE A 456 0.36 -12.15 27.27
CA ILE A 456 -0.20 -11.73 28.56
C ILE A 456 -0.89 -12.85 29.34
N GLU A 457 -0.81 -14.12 28.87
CA GLU A 457 -1.37 -15.27 29.55
C GLU A 457 -0.67 -15.58 30.89
N ASP A 458 0.63 -15.33 30.93
CA ASP A 458 1.50 -15.54 32.10
C ASP A 458 1.91 -14.17 32.65
N GLU A 459 1.35 -13.81 33.78
CA GLU A 459 1.55 -12.48 34.40
C GLU A 459 3.00 -12.25 34.83
N ASP A 460 3.69 -13.30 35.28
CA ASP A 460 5.09 -13.19 35.69
C ASP A 460 5.97 -12.91 34.49
N LYS A 461 5.79 -13.63 33.38
CA LYS A 461 6.53 -13.38 32.13
C LYS A 461 6.23 -12.01 31.52
N TYR A 462 4.97 -11.57 31.60
CA TYR A 462 4.59 -10.22 31.16
C TYR A 462 5.33 -9.15 31.97
N SER A 463 5.34 -9.29 33.29
CA SER A 463 6.03 -8.36 34.20
C SER A 463 7.55 -8.38 34.00
N ASP A 464 8.15 -9.57 33.86
CA ASP A 464 9.57 -9.73 33.58
C ASP A 464 9.96 -9.05 32.26
N PHE A 465 9.14 -9.24 31.20
CA PHE A 465 9.37 -8.59 29.91
C PHE A 465 9.37 -7.06 30.01
N LEU A 466 8.41 -6.48 30.71
CA LEU A 466 8.35 -5.03 30.90
C LEU A 466 9.54 -4.52 31.72
N TYR A 467 9.92 -5.22 32.76
CA TYR A 467 11.07 -4.87 33.58
C TYR A 467 12.39 -4.89 32.76
N GLU A 468 12.62 -5.94 31.98
CA GLU A 468 13.80 -6.03 31.10
C GLU A 468 13.79 -4.92 30.03
N LYS A 469 12.61 -4.57 29.51
CA LYS A 469 12.43 -3.48 28.53
C LYS A 469 12.75 -2.13 29.14
N GLU A 470 12.21 -1.82 30.32
CA GLU A 470 12.48 -0.58 31.06
C GLU A 470 13.99 -0.45 31.37
N GLU A 471 14.61 -1.52 31.90
CA GLU A 471 16.04 -1.56 32.19
C GLU A 471 16.88 -1.31 30.92
N TYR A 472 16.55 -2.01 29.82
CA TYR A 472 17.23 -1.81 28.55
C TYR A 472 17.10 -0.38 28.02
N LEU A 473 15.89 0.19 28.04
CA LEU A 473 15.64 1.54 27.56
C LEU A 473 16.38 2.58 28.43
N SER A 474 16.35 2.45 29.76
CA SER A 474 17.04 3.37 30.67
C SER A 474 18.56 3.43 30.43
N GLN A 475 19.16 2.28 30.07
CA GLN A 475 20.59 2.18 29.78
C GLN A 475 20.97 2.68 28.38
N ASN A 476 20.04 2.68 27.42
CA ASN A 476 20.35 2.93 26.01
C ASN A 476 19.70 4.19 25.42
N ILE A 477 18.91 4.93 26.18
CA ILE A 477 18.14 6.08 25.68
C ILE A 477 19.03 7.12 24.97
N ASP A 478 20.18 7.47 25.56
CA ASP A 478 21.09 8.44 24.98
C ASP A 478 21.66 7.98 23.63
N MET A 479 22.01 6.69 23.53
CA MET A 479 22.52 6.11 22.28
C MET A 479 21.44 6.09 21.20
N ILE A 480 20.19 5.74 21.56
CA ILE A 480 19.05 5.70 20.64
C ILE A 480 18.74 7.11 20.12
N GLU A 481 18.68 8.09 21.01
CA GLU A 481 18.44 9.50 20.62
C GLU A 481 19.60 10.06 19.77
N GLN A 482 20.85 9.72 20.07
CA GLN A 482 21.99 10.14 19.25
C GLN A 482 21.91 9.59 17.82
N LYS A 483 21.45 8.34 17.62
CA LYS A 483 21.24 7.78 16.28
C LYS A 483 20.19 8.59 15.50
N LYS A 484 19.04 8.90 16.11
CA LYS A 484 18.03 9.76 15.50
C LYS A 484 18.59 11.14 15.14
N GLU A 485 19.34 11.78 16.03
CA GLU A 485 19.95 13.08 15.76
C GLU A 485 20.93 13.03 14.58
N GLN A 486 21.69 11.94 14.47
CA GLN A 486 22.57 11.71 13.31
C GLN A 486 21.78 11.54 12.01
N GLU A 487 20.69 10.77 12.03
CA GLU A 487 19.77 10.64 10.89
C GLU A 487 19.25 12.01 10.45
N LEU A 488 18.71 12.78 11.38
CA LEU A 488 18.16 14.11 11.12
C LEU A 488 19.23 15.10 10.63
N LYS A 489 20.44 15.04 11.15
CA LYS A 489 21.55 15.89 10.69
C LYS A 489 21.91 15.61 9.24
N ILE A 490 21.88 14.34 8.79
CA ILE A 490 22.14 13.97 7.40
C ILE A 490 20.96 14.40 6.51
N MET A 491 19.73 14.22 6.99
CA MET A 491 18.51 14.50 6.23
C MET A 491 18.20 16.01 6.12
N TYR A 492 18.64 16.83 7.06
CA TYR A 492 18.32 18.27 7.10
C TYR A 492 18.61 18.98 5.76
N PRO A 493 19.82 18.90 5.18
CA PRO A 493 20.10 19.55 3.90
C PRO A 493 19.25 19.01 2.74
N GLU A 494 18.75 17.79 2.81
CA GLU A 494 17.90 17.21 1.75
C GLU A 494 16.57 17.97 1.58
N PHE A 495 16.09 18.64 2.64
CA PHE A 495 14.88 19.47 2.61
C PHE A 495 15.16 20.96 2.31
N TRP A 496 16.36 21.45 2.62
CA TRP A 496 16.65 22.89 2.61
C TRP A 496 17.60 23.33 1.49
N ASP A 497 18.40 22.41 0.95
CA ASP A 497 19.25 22.69 -0.20
C ASP A 497 18.41 22.68 -1.47
N GLU A 498 18.39 23.81 -2.20
CA GLU A 498 17.63 23.97 -3.44
C GLU A 498 18.06 22.97 -4.53
N ASP A 499 19.31 22.53 -4.52
CA ASP A 499 19.87 21.55 -5.46
C ASP A 499 19.65 20.09 -5.01
N SER A 500 18.97 19.87 -3.89
CA SER A 500 18.69 18.52 -3.39
C SER A 500 17.92 17.68 -4.39
N LEU A 501 18.42 16.47 -4.63
CA LEU A 501 17.77 15.48 -5.52
C LEU A 501 16.34 15.14 -5.08
N PHE A 502 16.03 15.26 -3.78
CA PHE A 502 14.70 15.02 -3.24
C PHE A 502 13.63 15.88 -3.91
N HIS A 503 13.89 17.16 -4.16
CA HIS A 503 12.90 18.06 -4.77
C HIS A 503 12.48 17.57 -6.15
N LYS A 504 13.46 17.19 -6.99
CA LYS A 504 13.21 16.65 -8.33
C LYS A 504 12.46 15.32 -8.26
N LEU A 505 12.93 14.38 -7.46
CA LEU A 505 12.33 13.03 -7.38
C LEU A 505 10.93 13.06 -6.76
N ARG A 506 10.69 13.94 -5.79
CA ARG A 506 9.36 14.20 -5.24
C ARG A 506 8.40 14.71 -6.32
N TYR A 507 8.80 15.73 -7.08
CA TYR A 507 8.02 16.25 -8.20
C TYR A 507 7.69 15.14 -9.22
N GLU A 508 8.70 14.41 -9.67
CA GLU A 508 8.53 13.31 -10.64
C GLU A 508 7.56 12.23 -10.10
N PHE A 509 7.66 11.89 -8.82
CA PHE A 509 6.76 10.93 -8.17
C PHE A 509 5.33 11.44 -8.11
N VAL A 510 5.12 12.67 -7.67
CA VAL A 510 3.79 13.26 -7.47
C VAL A 510 3.07 13.48 -8.81
N TYR A 511 3.76 14.03 -9.79
CA TYR A 511 3.22 14.28 -11.14
C TYR A 511 3.25 13.04 -12.06
N LYS A 512 3.70 11.88 -11.53
CA LYS A 512 3.77 10.62 -12.28
C LYS A 512 4.62 10.73 -13.55
N VAL A 513 5.73 11.47 -13.47
CA VAL A 513 6.70 11.55 -14.54
C VAL A 513 7.38 10.18 -14.67
N CYS A 514 7.10 9.50 -15.78
CA CYS A 514 7.65 8.18 -16.01
C CYS A 514 9.16 8.25 -16.26
N SER A 515 9.92 7.41 -15.56
CA SER A 515 11.33 7.21 -15.88
C SER A 515 11.48 6.72 -17.33
N LEU A 516 12.33 7.40 -18.10
CA LEU A 516 12.68 7.00 -19.47
C LEU A 516 13.68 5.84 -19.51
N LYS A 517 14.19 5.41 -18.37
CA LYS A 517 15.18 4.32 -18.27
C LYS A 517 14.86 3.41 -17.08
N THR A 518 15.05 2.13 -17.29
CA THR A 518 15.01 1.15 -16.20
C THR A 518 16.17 1.41 -15.23
N PRO A 519 15.91 1.57 -13.92
CA PRO A 519 16.97 1.74 -12.93
C PRO A 519 17.96 0.57 -12.94
N GLN A 520 19.26 0.86 -12.83
CA GLN A 520 20.31 -0.16 -12.91
C GLN A 520 20.14 -1.30 -11.90
N ARG A 521 19.67 -1.00 -10.65
CA ARG A 521 19.42 -2.00 -9.62
C ARG A 521 18.37 -3.06 -10.00
N LEU A 522 17.53 -2.80 -11.01
CA LEU A 522 16.51 -3.71 -11.52
C LEU A 522 16.97 -4.46 -12.78
N LYS A 523 18.10 -4.04 -13.38
CA LYS A 523 18.67 -4.66 -14.56
C LYS A 523 19.56 -5.83 -14.17
N SER A 524 19.07 -7.02 -14.12
CA SER A 524 19.83 -8.24 -13.82
C SER A 524 20.34 -8.32 -12.37
N TYR A 525 19.60 -8.98 -11.54
CA TYR A 525 20.03 -9.36 -10.20
C TYR A 525 19.80 -10.86 -9.99
N GLN A 526 20.74 -11.50 -9.29
CA GLN A 526 20.49 -12.82 -8.74
C GLN A 526 19.61 -12.63 -7.50
N TYR A 527 18.45 -13.25 -7.53
CA TYR A 527 17.68 -13.43 -6.31
C TYR A 527 18.49 -14.46 -5.49
N ASP A 528 18.97 -14.08 -4.30
CA ASP A 528 19.56 -15.00 -3.34
C ASP A 528 18.41 -15.92 -2.89
N GLY A 529 18.21 -16.99 -3.68
CA GLY A 529 17.07 -17.89 -3.55
C GLY A 529 17.02 -18.47 -2.16
N LEU A 530 15.81 -18.64 -1.67
CA LEU A 530 15.54 -19.56 -0.56
C LEU A 530 16.20 -20.91 -0.89
N PRO A 531 16.89 -21.57 0.05
CA PRO A 531 17.17 -22.99 -0.11
C PRO A 531 15.84 -23.68 -0.44
N ALA A 532 15.88 -24.59 -1.40
CA ALA A 532 14.72 -25.40 -1.77
C ALA A 532 14.03 -25.90 -0.51
N GLU A 533 12.71 -25.82 -0.47
CA GLU A 533 11.86 -26.14 0.65
C GLU A 533 12.32 -27.41 1.40
N GLY A 534 13.03 -27.21 2.49
CA GLY A 534 13.16 -28.17 3.56
C GLY A 534 12.22 -27.67 4.65
N ASN A 535 11.10 -28.39 4.84
CA ASN A 535 10.18 -28.31 5.96
C ASN A 535 10.44 -27.17 6.97
N LEU A 536 9.99 -25.97 6.67
CA LEU A 536 9.68 -24.98 7.69
C LEU A 536 8.38 -25.45 8.34
N ALA A 537 8.52 -26.20 9.43
CA ALA A 537 7.43 -26.39 10.36
C ALA A 537 6.98 -24.99 10.79
N LEU A 538 5.79 -24.59 10.36
CA LEU A 538 5.07 -23.46 10.89
C LEU A 538 4.76 -23.80 12.35
N ALA A 539 5.57 -23.29 13.27
CA ALA A 539 5.30 -23.33 14.71
C ALA A 539 4.68 -21.98 15.12
#